data_7bcba4e13e5d2b185bef03beea83c0e2
#
_entry.id   7bcba4e13e5d2b185bef03beea83c0e2
#
_cell.length_a   1.000
_cell.length_b   1.000
_cell.length_c   1.000
_cell.angle_alpha   90.00
_cell.angle_beta   90.00
_cell.angle_gamma   90.00
#
_symmetry.space_group_name_H-M   'P 1'
#
loop_
_entity.id
_entity.type
_entity.pdbx_description
1 polymer ?
#
loop_
_entity_poly.entity_id
_entity_poly.type
_entity_poly.pdbx_seq_one_letter_code
_entity_poly.pdbx_strand_id
1 'polypeptide(L)'
;MFAVAGVATAFAFTLEPFRQTLSFGQINIYLALLVLVDLLVLGRRGSKWTGVGIGLATAIKLTPGIFIVYLLVVGRWRAALTAIGTVVAANLVSALIAPSETWRYFTSLMWDSSRVGFLDTTTNQSINGLLARLDAPFAPAQLPWVLLAALVALFGLWRARRAALAGDELAGLTIAGMVGVLISPVSWVHHIIWVFPAMLILAMRLVSSIRALADDNSGYASADRALMVRIAQVIGYSVLMTAGLAIWCIPTASLMNVRDGDYDHAGALLAIAGSVQLLWLLIVLFVLPTERRVGRGSHPAPADATGPADRRQVDQGSVPASALRTRVVLPPPSDGALRVSTPDQHGTQSLPIQRRSQ
;
A
#
# COMPACT_ATOMS: atom_id res chain seq x y z
N MET A 1 6.63 -19.08 -3.05
CA MET A 1 6.12 -17.76 -3.47
C MET A 1 4.67 -17.83 -3.97
N PHE A 2 4.34 -18.67 -4.96
CA PHE A 2 2.98 -18.79 -5.51
C PHE A 2 1.91 -19.21 -4.49
N ALA A 3 2.19 -20.13 -3.57
CA ALA A 3 1.25 -20.54 -2.53
C ALA A 3 0.87 -19.36 -1.60
N VAL A 4 1.85 -18.55 -1.19
CA VAL A 4 1.60 -17.37 -0.33
C VAL A 4 0.76 -16.33 -1.07
N ALA A 5 1.06 -16.08 -2.35
CA ALA A 5 0.26 -15.19 -3.18
C ALA A 5 -1.17 -15.70 -3.35
N GLY A 6 -1.35 -17.01 -3.58
CA GLY A 6 -2.67 -17.63 -3.66
C GLY A 6 -3.49 -17.49 -2.38
N VAL A 7 -2.88 -17.76 -1.21
CA VAL A 7 -3.53 -17.59 0.10
C VAL A 7 -3.90 -16.12 0.34
N ALA A 8 -2.99 -15.17 0.04
CA ALA A 8 -3.27 -13.75 0.20
C ALA A 8 -4.40 -13.28 -0.73
N THR A 9 -4.45 -13.79 -1.96
CA THR A 9 -5.53 -13.49 -2.91
C THR A 9 -6.86 -14.07 -2.41
N ALA A 10 -6.89 -15.33 -1.99
CA ALA A 10 -8.08 -15.96 -1.43
C ALA A 10 -8.57 -15.18 -0.20
N PHE A 11 -7.67 -14.77 0.68
CA PHE A 11 -8.01 -13.93 1.83
C PHE A 11 -8.60 -12.57 1.41
N ALA A 12 -8.02 -11.90 0.40
CA ALA A 12 -8.57 -10.63 -0.10
C ALA A 12 -10.06 -10.77 -0.49
N PHE A 13 -10.44 -11.87 -1.14
CA PHE A 13 -11.82 -12.12 -1.55
C PHE A 13 -12.76 -12.52 -0.40
N THR A 14 -12.27 -12.81 0.80
CA THR A 14 -13.13 -12.91 1.98
C THR A 14 -13.56 -11.55 2.53
N LEU A 15 -12.83 -10.48 2.21
CA LEU A 15 -13.10 -9.14 2.70
C LEU A 15 -14.25 -8.49 1.90
N GLU A 16 -15.20 -7.87 2.59
CA GLU A 16 -16.38 -7.23 2.00
C GLU A 16 -16.02 -6.21 0.89
N PRO A 17 -15.01 -5.31 1.03
CA PRO A 17 -14.65 -4.37 -0.03
C PRO A 17 -14.30 -5.03 -1.36
N PHE A 18 -13.62 -6.17 -1.34
CA PHE A 18 -13.26 -6.91 -2.54
C PHE A 18 -14.48 -7.59 -3.17
N ARG A 19 -15.32 -8.23 -2.35
CA ARG A 19 -16.56 -8.85 -2.83
C ARG A 19 -17.49 -7.82 -3.47
N GLN A 20 -17.69 -6.68 -2.82
CA GLN A 20 -18.52 -5.60 -3.37
C GLN A 20 -17.90 -4.99 -4.63
N THR A 21 -16.57 -4.81 -4.69
CA THR A 21 -15.89 -4.33 -5.90
C THR A 21 -16.17 -5.24 -7.09
N LEU A 22 -16.13 -6.56 -6.91
CA LEU A 22 -16.46 -7.52 -7.97
C LEU A 22 -17.96 -7.54 -8.31
N SER A 23 -18.82 -7.59 -7.29
CA SER A 23 -20.27 -7.66 -7.49
C SER A 23 -20.83 -6.44 -8.23
N PHE A 24 -20.24 -5.26 -8.00
CA PHE A 24 -20.65 -4.02 -8.65
C PHE A 24 -19.86 -3.69 -9.92
N GLY A 25 -18.93 -4.56 -10.34
CA GLY A 25 -18.06 -4.29 -11.48
C GLY A 25 -17.17 -3.05 -11.30
N GLN A 26 -16.77 -2.74 -10.06
CA GLN A 26 -16.00 -1.54 -9.73
C GLN A 26 -14.52 -1.69 -10.04
N ILE A 27 -13.88 -0.58 -10.40
CA ILE A 27 -12.48 -0.54 -10.84
C ILE A 27 -11.45 -0.44 -9.70
N ASN A 28 -11.88 -0.36 -8.43
CA ASN A 28 -11.02 0.01 -7.30
C ASN A 28 -9.79 -0.88 -7.11
N ILE A 29 -9.91 -2.19 -7.37
CA ILE A 29 -8.76 -3.14 -7.28
C ILE A 29 -7.68 -2.76 -8.29
N TYR A 30 -8.05 -2.41 -9.53
CA TYR A 30 -7.10 -2.01 -10.57
C TYR A 30 -6.42 -0.68 -10.22
N LEU A 31 -7.17 0.28 -9.65
CA LEU A 31 -6.62 1.56 -9.20
C LEU A 31 -5.61 1.35 -8.06
N ALA A 32 -5.93 0.50 -7.09
CA ALA A 32 -5.01 0.13 -6.03
C ALA A 32 -3.76 -0.57 -6.57
N LEU A 33 -3.90 -1.47 -7.56
CA LEU A 33 -2.79 -2.13 -8.21
C LEU A 33 -1.86 -1.13 -8.91
N LEU A 34 -2.40 -0.15 -9.64
CA LEU A 34 -1.61 0.92 -10.26
C LEU A 34 -0.77 1.66 -9.21
N VAL A 35 -1.36 2.03 -8.07
CA VAL A 35 -0.64 2.70 -6.97
C VAL A 35 0.43 1.80 -6.36
N LEU A 36 0.10 0.53 -6.09
CA LEU A 36 1.04 -0.43 -5.50
C LEU A 36 2.24 -0.70 -6.41
N VAL A 37 2.01 -0.92 -7.71
CA VAL A 37 3.07 -1.11 -8.70
C VAL A 37 3.92 0.16 -8.81
N ASP A 38 3.30 1.32 -8.86
CA ASP A 38 4.02 2.60 -8.96
C ASP A 38 4.97 2.81 -7.76
N LEU A 39 4.47 2.66 -6.53
CA LEU A 39 5.27 2.93 -5.33
C LEU A 39 6.20 1.77 -4.95
N LEU A 40 5.72 0.52 -4.99
CA LEU A 40 6.48 -0.63 -4.49
C LEU A 40 7.43 -1.24 -5.53
N VAL A 41 7.16 -1.05 -6.83
CA VAL A 41 8.01 -1.59 -7.90
C VAL A 41 8.80 -0.47 -8.56
N LEU A 42 8.14 0.50 -9.18
CA LEU A 42 8.81 1.58 -9.90
C LEU A 42 9.56 2.51 -8.94
N GLY A 43 8.93 2.90 -7.84
CA GLY A 43 9.51 3.77 -6.83
C GLY A 43 10.75 3.16 -6.16
N ARG A 44 10.71 1.85 -5.82
CA ARG A 44 11.87 1.15 -5.25
C ARG A 44 13.03 1.00 -6.22
N ARG A 45 12.75 0.96 -7.54
CA ARG A 45 13.77 0.91 -8.60
C ARG A 45 14.31 2.30 -8.99
N GLY A 46 13.80 3.37 -8.37
CA GLY A 46 14.18 4.74 -8.75
C GLY A 46 13.76 5.12 -10.18
N SER A 47 12.73 4.49 -10.73
CA SER A 47 12.29 4.68 -12.10
C SER A 47 11.84 6.12 -12.36
N LYS A 48 12.16 6.64 -13.54
CA LYS A 48 11.65 7.95 -14.01
C LYS A 48 10.13 7.95 -14.24
N TRP A 49 9.52 6.78 -14.38
CA TRP A 49 8.09 6.59 -14.60
C TRP A 49 7.29 6.52 -13.29
N THR A 50 7.96 6.60 -12.11
CA THR A 50 7.25 6.66 -10.84
C THR A 50 6.36 7.90 -10.80
N GLY A 51 5.10 7.72 -10.50
CA GLY A 51 4.04 8.73 -10.54
C GLY A 51 3.02 8.52 -11.66
N VAL A 52 3.39 7.83 -12.75
CA VAL A 52 2.46 7.58 -13.88
C VAL A 52 1.25 6.74 -13.44
N GLY A 53 1.48 5.66 -12.68
CA GLY A 53 0.39 4.79 -12.20
C GLY A 53 -0.57 5.54 -11.27
N ILE A 54 -0.04 6.36 -10.36
CA ILE A 54 -0.84 7.24 -9.48
C ILE A 54 -1.62 8.26 -10.30
N GLY A 55 -0.97 8.88 -11.29
CA GLY A 55 -1.61 9.86 -12.17
C GLY A 55 -2.75 9.26 -12.97
N LEU A 56 -2.56 8.09 -13.59
CA LEU A 56 -3.62 7.38 -14.31
C LEU A 56 -4.77 6.99 -13.38
N ALA A 57 -4.46 6.42 -12.21
CA ALA A 57 -5.47 6.07 -11.22
C ALA A 57 -6.30 7.29 -10.79
N THR A 58 -5.65 8.45 -10.60
CA THR A 58 -6.30 9.71 -10.21
C THR A 58 -7.15 10.28 -11.34
N ALA A 59 -6.70 10.17 -12.61
CA ALA A 59 -7.46 10.63 -13.76
C ALA A 59 -8.74 9.80 -13.99
N ILE A 60 -8.69 8.50 -13.68
CA ILE A 60 -9.86 7.62 -13.78
C ILE A 60 -10.84 7.87 -12.62
N LYS A 61 -10.32 8.07 -11.42
CA LYS A 61 -11.10 8.31 -10.21
C LYS A 61 -10.32 9.21 -9.26
N LEU A 62 -10.94 10.28 -8.76
CA LEU A 62 -10.24 11.31 -7.96
C LEU A 62 -9.62 10.78 -6.65
N THR A 63 -10.21 9.75 -6.04
CA THR A 63 -9.79 9.21 -4.73
C THR A 63 -8.29 8.85 -4.63
N PRO A 64 -7.62 8.24 -5.65
CA PRO A 64 -6.17 8.01 -5.63
C PRO A 64 -5.32 9.28 -5.59
N GLY A 65 -5.90 10.46 -5.81
CA GLY A 65 -5.19 11.76 -5.71
C GLY A 65 -4.51 11.99 -4.36
N ILE A 66 -4.96 11.33 -3.29
CA ILE A 66 -4.30 11.34 -1.97
C ILE A 66 -2.84 10.90 -2.06
N PHE A 67 -2.48 10.02 -3.01
CA PHE A 67 -1.10 9.55 -3.20
C PHE A 67 -0.21 10.61 -3.84
N ILE A 68 -0.76 11.57 -4.58
CA ILE A 68 -0.01 12.75 -5.03
C ILE A 68 0.38 13.59 -3.80
N VAL A 69 -0.57 13.81 -2.88
CA VAL A 69 -0.30 14.51 -1.62
C VAL A 69 0.72 13.74 -0.77
N TYR A 70 0.58 12.41 -0.68
CA TYR A 70 1.55 11.56 0.00
C TYR A 70 2.97 11.72 -0.58
N LEU A 71 3.12 11.69 -1.91
CA LEU A 71 4.43 11.90 -2.56
C LEU A 71 5.03 13.26 -2.22
N LEU A 72 4.21 14.32 -2.19
CA LEU A 72 4.63 15.68 -1.81
C LEU A 72 5.11 15.72 -0.35
N VAL A 73 4.32 15.14 0.56
CA VAL A 73 4.63 15.13 2.01
C VAL A 73 5.88 14.31 2.32
N VAL A 74 6.13 13.23 1.58
CA VAL A 74 7.36 12.41 1.70
C VAL A 74 8.58 13.09 1.05
N GLY A 75 8.38 14.12 0.23
CA GLY A 75 9.46 14.84 -0.49
C GLY A 75 9.84 14.22 -1.83
N ARG A 76 9.01 13.35 -2.40
CA ARG A 76 9.25 12.73 -3.72
C ARG A 76 8.71 13.59 -4.85
N TRP A 77 9.20 14.84 -4.95
CA TRP A 77 8.70 15.88 -5.85
C TRP A 77 8.65 15.47 -7.32
N ARG A 78 9.67 14.75 -7.81
CA ARG A 78 9.69 14.26 -9.20
C ARG A 78 8.51 13.32 -9.48
N ALA A 79 8.26 12.36 -8.60
CA ALA A 79 7.15 11.43 -8.76
C ALA A 79 5.79 12.14 -8.65
N ALA A 80 5.66 13.11 -7.73
CA ALA A 80 4.46 13.93 -7.61
C ALA A 80 4.19 14.74 -8.89
N LEU A 81 5.22 15.40 -9.44
CA LEU A 81 5.10 16.16 -10.69
C LEU A 81 4.79 15.24 -11.88
N THR A 82 5.38 14.03 -11.93
CA THR A 82 5.03 13.03 -12.95
C THR A 82 3.55 12.63 -12.83
N ALA A 83 3.05 12.39 -11.61
CA ALA A 83 1.65 12.05 -11.40
C ALA A 83 0.72 13.20 -11.81
N ILE A 84 1.02 14.43 -11.41
CA ILE A 84 0.25 15.62 -11.80
C ILE A 84 0.25 15.77 -13.32
N GLY A 85 1.43 15.68 -13.96
CA GLY A 85 1.55 15.77 -15.42
C GLY A 85 0.74 14.68 -16.13
N THR A 86 0.70 13.46 -15.58
CA THR A 86 -0.11 12.36 -16.11
C THR A 86 -1.62 12.66 -15.99
N VAL A 87 -2.07 13.19 -14.84
CA VAL A 87 -3.47 13.62 -14.65
C VAL A 87 -3.82 14.69 -15.67
N VAL A 88 -2.98 15.71 -15.82
CA VAL A 88 -3.22 16.80 -16.78
C VAL A 88 -3.27 16.26 -18.21
N ALA A 89 -2.30 15.43 -18.61
CA ALA A 89 -2.28 14.85 -19.95
C ALA A 89 -3.53 14.00 -20.23
N ALA A 90 -3.95 13.16 -19.28
CA ALA A 90 -5.16 12.35 -19.44
C ALA A 90 -6.42 13.22 -19.58
N ASN A 91 -6.54 14.29 -18.80
CA ASN A 91 -7.68 15.21 -18.88
C ASN A 91 -7.64 16.05 -20.17
N LEU A 92 -6.47 16.43 -20.66
CA LEU A 92 -6.35 17.08 -21.97
C LEU A 92 -6.81 16.16 -23.10
N VAL A 93 -6.42 14.88 -23.07
CA VAL A 93 -6.92 13.89 -24.04
C VAL A 93 -8.44 13.77 -23.94
N SER A 94 -9.01 13.70 -22.73
CA SER A 94 -10.47 13.70 -22.53
C SER A 94 -11.13 14.95 -23.10
N ALA A 95 -10.53 16.13 -22.91
CA ALA A 95 -11.05 17.40 -23.42
C ALA A 95 -10.98 17.49 -24.95
N LEU A 96 -10.00 16.83 -25.58
CA LEU A 96 -9.94 16.76 -27.06
C LEU A 96 -11.00 15.83 -27.64
N ILE A 97 -11.34 14.74 -26.93
CA ILE A 97 -12.31 13.73 -27.38
C ILE A 97 -13.75 14.19 -27.07
N ALA A 98 -13.98 14.73 -25.88
CA ALA A 98 -15.30 15.10 -25.36
C ALA A 98 -15.23 16.44 -24.60
N PRO A 99 -15.08 17.58 -25.30
CA PRO A 99 -14.84 18.88 -24.69
C PRO A 99 -15.99 19.35 -23.79
N SER A 100 -17.24 19.19 -24.24
CA SER A 100 -18.43 19.58 -23.49
C SER A 100 -18.59 18.81 -22.19
N GLU A 101 -18.38 17.48 -22.23
CA GLU A 101 -18.50 16.62 -21.05
C GLU A 101 -17.36 16.87 -20.04
N THR A 102 -16.15 17.11 -20.55
CA THR A 102 -15.00 17.46 -19.70
C THR A 102 -15.25 18.78 -19.00
N TRP A 103 -15.73 19.81 -19.72
CA TRP A 103 -16.09 21.10 -19.13
C TRP A 103 -17.18 20.95 -18.07
N ARG A 104 -18.28 20.27 -18.39
CA ARG A 104 -19.39 20.00 -17.47
C ARG A 104 -18.92 19.25 -16.22
N TYR A 105 -18.02 18.29 -16.37
CA TYR A 105 -17.46 17.52 -15.25
C TYR A 105 -16.77 18.47 -14.24
N PHE A 106 -15.83 19.30 -14.70
CA PHE A 106 -15.06 20.17 -13.82
C PHE A 106 -15.83 21.35 -13.26
N THR A 107 -16.81 21.88 -14.00
CA THR A 107 -17.56 23.05 -13.56
C THR A 107 -18.79 22.73 -12.72
N SER A 108 -19.33 21.52 -12.82
CA SER A 108 -20.60 21.16 -12.18
C SER A 108 -20.52 19.79 -11.48
N LEU A 109 -20.29 18.72 -12.22
CA LEU A 109 -20.52 17.36 -11.73
C LEU A 109 -19.56 16.93 -10.63
N MET A 110 -18.34 17.42 -10.61
CA MET A 110 -17.32 17.08 -9.61
C MET A 110 -17.67 17.63 -8.21
N TRP A 111 -18.42 18.71 -8.18
CA TRP A 111 -18.79 19.41 -6.93
C TRP A 111 -20.12 18.94 -6.35
N ASP A 112 -20.90 18.20 -7.11
CA ASP A 112 -22.21 17.71 -6.71
C ASP A 112 -22.12 16.31 -6.11
N SER A 113 -22.03 16.22 -4.78
CA SER A 113 -22.00 14.95 -4.05
C SER A 113 -23.38 14.29 -3.96
N SER A 114 -24.47 14.98 -4.22
CA SER A 114 -25.84 14.41 -4.17
C SER A 114 -26.07 13.33 -5.23
N ARG A 115 -25.29 13.37 -6.32
CA ARG A 115 -25.33 12.37 -7.40
C ARG A 115 -24.89 10.96 -7.02
N VAL A 116 -24.11 10.83 -5.95
CA VAL A 116 -23.49 9.54 -5.59
C VAL A 116 -24.32 8.73 -4.61
N GLY A 117 -25.52 9.20 -4.25
CA GLY A 117 -26.44 8.57 -3.32
C GLY A 117 -26.52 9.26 -1.97
N PHE A 118 -27.30 8.69 -1.07
CA PHE A 118 -27.53 9.27 0.26
C PHE A 118 -26.29 9.17 1.14
N LEU A 119 -25.95 10.25 1.83
CA LEU A 119 -24.75 10.34 2.65
C LEU A 119 -24.82 9.52 3.92
N ASP A 120 -26.03 9.34 4.47
CA ASP A 120 -26.32 8.70 5.75
C ASP A 120 -26.39 7.15 5.67
N THR A 121 -26.34 6.56 4.47
CA THR A 121 -26.35 5.09 4.37
C THR A 121 -25.19 4.44 5.13
N THR A 122 -25.44 3.28 5.75
CA THR A 122 -24.42 2.49 6.46
C THR A 122 -23.27 2.06 5.55
N THR A 123 -23.48 1.99 4.25
CA THR A 123 -22.42 1.66 3.29
C THR A 123 -21.44 2.81 3.04
N ASN A 124 -21.79 4.06 3.44
CA ASN A 124 -20.87 5.19 3.42
C ASN A 124 -20.04 5.23 4.72
N GLN A 125 -18.83 4.71 4.66
CA GLN A 125 -17.89 4.59 5.78
C GLN A 125 -16.85 5.72 5.78
N SER A 126 -17.25 6.94 5.41
CA SER A 126 -16.47 8.17 5.57
C SER A 126 -16.81 8.90 6.86
N ILE A 127 -15.97 9.86 7.27
CA ILE A 127 -16.27 10.77 8.39
C ILE A 127 -17.56 11.54 8.11
N ASN A 128 -17.75 11.99 6.86
CA ASN A 128 -18.98 12.67 6.47
C ASN A 128 -20.22 11.78 6.57
N GLY A 129 -20.08 10.47 6.24
CA GLY A 129 -21.15 9.50 6.39
C GLY A 129 -21.57 9.28 7.86
N LEU A 130 -20.60 9.24 8.79
CA LEU A 130 -20.91 9.19 10.23
C LEU A 130 -21.67 10.45 10.68
N LEU A 131 -21.19 11.64 10.29
CA LEU A 131 -21.87 12.90 10.65
C LEU A 131 -23.27 12.96 10.06
N ALA A 132 -23.45 12.51 8.79
CA ALA A 132 -24.78 12.46 8.18
C ALA A 132 -25.75 11.55 8.95
N ARG A 133 -25.27 10.42 9.46
CA ARG A 133 -26.09 9.51 10.30
C ARG A 133 -26.42 10.11 11.67
N LEU A 134 -25.51 10.93 12.23
CA LEU A 134 -25.74 11.57 13.53
C LEU A 134 -26.66 12.80 13.43
N ASP A 135 -26.63 13.48 12.30
CA ASP A 135 -27.40 14.70 12.05
C ASP A 135 -28.77 14.41 11.39
N ALA A 136 -29.04 13.15 10.98
CA ALA A 136 -30.29 12.79 10.33
C ALA A 136 -31.51 13.24 11.17
N PRO A 137 -32.57 13.77 10.55
CA PRO A 137 -32.84 13.87 9.10
C PRO A 137 -32.19 15.07 8.39
N PHE A 138 -31.40 15.86 9.08
CA PHE A 138 -30.80 17.07 8.53
C PHE A 138 -29.55 16.76 7.73
N ALA A 139 -29.20 17.63 6.77
CA ALA A 139 -27.93 17.53 6.08
C ALA A 139 -26.76 17.77 7.05
N PRO A 140 -25.66 16.99 6.97
CA PRO A 140 -24.53 17.14 7.87
C PRO A 140 -23.91 18.51 7.75
N ALA A 141 -23.54 19.10 8.89
CA ALA A 141 -22.85 20.37 8.92
C ALA A 141 -21.47 20.25 8.26
N GLN A 142 -21.17 21.11 7.30
CA GLN A 142 -19.93 21.06 6.51
C GLN A 142 -18.68 21.32 7.36
N LEU A 143 -18.77 22.27 8.28
CA LEU A 143 -17.62 22.71 9.10
C LEU A 143 -17.05 21.57 9.99
N PRO A 144 -17.85 20.83 10.78
CA PRO A 144 -17.36 19.69 11.54
C PRO A 144 -16.67 18.63 10.66
N TRP A 145 -17.25 18.33 9.49
CA TRP A 145 -16.61 17.39 8.56
C TRP A 145 -15.24 17.88 8.08
N VAL A 146 -15.14 19.13 7.63
CA VAL A 146 -13.88 19.72 7.14
C VAL A 146 -12.82 19.72 8.25
N LEU A 147 -13.18 20.10 9.47
CA LEU A 147 -12.25 20.11 10.61
C LEU A 147 -11.75 18.71 10.97
N LEU A 148 -12.66 17.73 11.07
CA LEU A 148 -12.29 16.34 11.36
C LEU A 148 -11.48 15.72 10.22
N ALA A 149 -11.86 15.97 8.97
CA ALA A 149 -11.12 15.51 7.80
C ALA A 149 -9.71 16.12 7.76
N ALA A 150 -9.57 17.42 8.05
CA ALA A 150 -8.27 18.07 8.13
C ALA A 150 -7.39 17.47 9.24
N LEU A 151 -7.96 17.23 10.43
CA LEU A 151 -7.24 16.60 11.54
C LEU A 151 -6.74 15.20 11.18
N VAL A 152 -7.62 14.36 10.60
CA VAL A 152 -7.28 13.00 10.17
C VAL A 152 -6.24 13.02 9.04
N ALA A 153 -6.37 13.96 8.09
CA ALA A 153 -5.41 14.11 7.00
C ALA A 153 -4.02 14.53 7.53
N LEU A 154 -3.94 15.54 8.37
CA LEU A 154 -2.68 16.03 8.94
C LEU A 154 -1.98 14.94 9.75
N PHE A 155 -2.71 14.32 10.67
CA PHE A 155 -2.14 13.25 11.51
C PHE A 155 -1.78 12.01 10.69
N GLY A 156 -2.67 11.52 9.83
CA GLY A 156 -2.45 10.32 9.03
C GLY A 156 -1.32 10.50 8.02
N LEU A 157 -1.25 11.62 7.30
CA LEU A 157 -0.16 11.91 6.37
C LEU A 157 1.19 12.12 7.09
N TRP A 158 1.18 12.73 8.29
CA TRP A 158 2.37 12.79 9.13
C TRP A 158 2.87 11.37 9.49
N ARG A 159 1.97 10.46 9.91
CA ARG A 159 2.31 9.06 10.15
C ARG A 159 2.81 8.35 8.91
N ALA A 160 2.12 8.51 7.77
CA ALA A 160 2.51 7.95 6.49
C ALA A 160 3.92 8.40 6.07
N ARG A 161 4.23 9.70 6.24
CA ARG A 161 5.56 10.25 6.01
C ARG A 161 6.61 9.59 6.91
N ARG A 162 6.33 9.46 8.21
CA ARG A 162 7.27 8.84 9.15
C ARG A 162 7.55 7.38 8.78
N ALA A 163 6.53 6.62 8.39
CA ALA A 163 6.67 5.25 7.92
C ALA A 163 7.56 5.17 6.67
N ALA A 164 7.28 6.00 5.66
CA ALA A 164 8.06 6.04 4.42
C ALA A 164 9.53 6.41 4.66
N LEU A 165 9.79 7.43 5.49
CA LEU A 165 11.16 7.84 5.83
C LEU A 165 11.91 6.78 6.67
N ALA A 166 11.18 5.96 7.43
CA ALA A 166 11.74 4.80 8.13
C ALA A 166 11.98 3.59 7.20
N GLY A 167 11.62 3.70 5.90
CA GLY A 167 11.77 2.64 4.91
C GLY A 167 10.61 1.65 4.84
N ASP A 168 9.53 1.88 5.61
CA ASP A 168 8.31 1.09 5.58
C ASP A 168 7.29 1.69 4.60
N GLU A 169 7.60 1.53 3.30
CA GLU A 169 6.76 2.05 2.22
C GLU A 169 5.34 1.47 2.24
N LEU A 170 5.22 0.17 2.57
CA LEU A 170 3.91 -0.49 2.60
C LEU A 170 3.01 0.12 3.67
N ALA A 171 3.53 0.35 4.88
CA ALA A 171 2.75 1.03 5.92
C ALA A 171 2.45 2.49 5.53
N GLY A 172 3.41 3.21 4.95
CA GLY A 172 3.22 4.60 4.51
C GLY A 172 2.08 4.75 3.51
N LEU A 173 2.11 3.96 2.44
CA LEU A 173 1.06 4.00 1.41
C LEU A 173 -0.30 3.49 1.93
N THR A 174 -0.31 2.49 2.80
CA THR A 174 -1.54 1.97 3.41
C THR A 174 -2.23 3.03 4.26
N ILE A 175 -1.46 3.73 5.10
CA ILE A 175 -1.95 4.84 5.93
C ILE A 175 -2.48 5.96 5.02
N ALA A 176 -1.76 6.35 3.97
CA ALA A 176 -2.20 7.38 3.03
C ALA A 176 -3.51 6.98 2.32
N GLY A 177 -3.63 5.72 1.89
CA GLY A 177 -4.86 5.20 1.29
C GLY A 177 -6.05 5.21 2.25
N MET A 178 -5.86 4.83 3.52
CA MET A 178 -6.89 4.93 4.56
C MET A 178 -7.31 6.38 4.81
N VAL A 179 -6.35 7.31 4.86
CA VAL A 179 -6.66 8.75 4.96
C VAL A 179 -7.58 9.18 3.82
N GLY A 180 -7.24 8.84 2.56
CA GLY A 180 -8.05 9.21 1.40
C GLY A 180 -9.49 8.75 1.50
N VAL A 181 -9.72 7.53 2.01
CA VAL A 181 -11.07 6.98 2.21
C VAL A 181 -11.79 7.69 3.36
N LEU A 182 -11.12 7.92 4.48
CA LEU A 182 -11.73 8.51 5.68
C LEU A 182 -12.19 9.95 5.46
N ILE A 183 -11.39 10.77 4.76
CA ILE A 183 -11.67 12.20 4.55
C ILE A 183 -12.57 12.48 3.34
N SER A 184 -12.77 11.51 2.46
CA SER A 184 -13.65 11.67 1.30
C SER A 184 -15.07 12.01 1.73
N PRO A 185 -15.80 12.86 1.01
CA PRO A 185 -17.22 13.14 1.31
C PRO A 185 -18.07 11.87 1.24
N VAL A 186 -17.71 10.93 0.36
CA VAL A 186 -18.38 9.63 0.22
C VAL A 186 -17.34 8.52 0.04
N SER A 187 -17.43 7.50 0.86
CA SER A 187 -16.59 6.30 0.78
C SER A 187 -17.42 5.05 1.00
N TRP A 188 -17.91 4.53 -0.11
CA TRP A 188 -18.60 3.23 -0.11
C TRP A 188 -17.66 2.11 0.32
N VAL A 189 -18.19 1.05 0.93
CA VAL A 189 -17.39 -0.10 1.40
C VAL A 189 -16.43 -0.61 0.33
N HIS A 190 -16.85 -0.69 -0.94
CA HIS A 190 -15.99 -1.13 -2.04
C HIS A 190 -14.84 -0.16 -2.40
N HIS A 191 -14.78 1.06 -1.83
CA HIS A 191 -13.63 1.96 -1.93
C HIS A 191 -12.51 1.60 -0.93
N ILE A 192 -12.80 0.81 0.11
CA ILE A 192 -11.93 0.58 1.26
C ILE A 192 -10.95 -0.59 0.99
N ILE A 193 -10.36 -0.64 -0.18
CA ILE A 193 -9.40 -1.70 -0.57
C ILE A 193 -8.15 -1.70 0.33
N TRP A 194 -7.83 -0.54 0.93
CA TRP A 194 -6.66 -0.37 1.80
C TRP A 194 -6.74 -1.14 3.12
N VAL A 195 -7.90 -1.70 3.46
CA VAL A 195 -8.04 -2.64 4.58
C VAL A 195 -7.19 -3.89 4.38
N PHE A 196 -7.04 -4.39 3.14
CA PHE A 196 -6.25 -5.59 2.86
C PHE A 196 -4.77 -5.43 3.24
N PRO A 197 -4.01 -4.45 2.74
CA PRO A 197 -2.64 -4.26 3.18
C PRO A 197 -2.54 -3.89 4.68
N ALA A 198 -3.53 -3.22 5.27
CA ALA A 198 -3.55 -2.99 6.72
C ALA A 198 -3.64 -4.30 7.51
N MET A 199 -4.54 -5.20 7.15
CA MET A 199 -4.67 -6.53 7.74
C MET A 199 -3.39 -7.37 7.55
N LEU A 200 -2.78 -7.28 6.36
CA LEU A 200 -1.51 -7.97 6.09
C LEU A 200 -0.38 -7.46 7.01
N ILE A 201 -0.28 -6.15 7.20
CA ILE A 201 0.70 -5.55 8.12
C ILE A 201 0.43 -6.05 9.55
N LEU A 202 -0.82 -6.01 10.02
CA LEU A 202 -1.19 -6.51 11.35
C LEU A 202 -0.82 -7.99 11.52
N ALA A 203 -1.10 -8.83 10.52
CA ALA A 203 -0.73 -10.25 10.54
C ALA A 203 0.79 -10.45 10.63
N MET A 204 1.56 -9.72 9.81
CA MET A 204 3.03 -9.79 9.85
C MET A 204 3.57 -9.37 11.22
N ARG A 205 2.99 -8.33 11.83
CA ARG A 205 3.38 -7.86 13.17
C ARG A 205 3.01 -8.86 14.25
N LEU A 206 1.82 -9.42 14.19
CA LEU A 206 1.39 -10.46 15.13
C LEU A 206 2.35 -11.65 15.09
N VAL A 207 2.65 -12.17 13.89
CA VAL A 207 3.59 -13.29 13.72
C VAL A 207 4.98 -12.94 14.24
N SER A 208 5.49 -11.74 13.95
CA SER A 208 6.81 -11.32 14.44
C SER A 208 6.85 -11.16 15.96
N SER A 209 5.78 -10.65 16.58
CA SER A 209 5.67 -10.51 18.03
C SER A 209 5.57 -11.87 18.74
N ILE A 210 4.81 -12.83 18.16
CA ILE A 210 4.74 -14.21 18.68
C ILE A 210 6.12 -14.89 18.61
N ARG A 211 6.82 -14.75 17.49
CA ARG A 211 8.19 -15.31 17.36
C ARG A 211 9.14 -14.69 18.37
N ALA A 212 9.13 -13.36 18.51
CA ALA A 212 9.97 -12.67 19.49
C ALA A 212 9.64 -13.06 20.93
N LEU A 213 8.40 -13.47 21.23
CA LEU A 213 8.00 -13.98 22.52
C LEU A 213 8.47 -15.41 22.74
N ALA A 214 8.46 -16.26 21.70
CA ALA A 214 8.92 -17.64 21.75
C ALA A 214 10.46 -17.76 21.86
N ASP A 215 11.19 -16.82 21.24
CA ASP A 215 12.67 -16.81 21.20
C ASP A 215 13.30 -16.15 22.46
N ASP A 216 12.49 -15.73 23.44
CA ASP A 216 12.98 -15.01 24.62
C ASP A 216 13.65 -15.94 25.63
N ASN A 217 14.95 -16.17 25.42
CA ASN A 217 15.84 -16.85 26.35
C ASN A 217 16.57 -15.87 27.32
N SER A 218 16.10 -14.61 27.42
CA SER A 218 16.78 -13.58 28.25
C SER A 218 16.58 -13.85 29.72
N GLY A 219 17.66 -14.27 30.36
CA GLY A 219 17.75 -14.40 31.82
C GLY A 219 17.78 -13.02 32.52
N TYR A 220 16.92 -12.89 33.53
CA TYR A 220 16.91 -11.94 34.66
C TYR A 220 16.55 -10.45 34.43
N ALA A 221 15.66 -9.99 35.28
CA ALA A 221 15.29 -8.62 35.78
C ALA A 221 15.02 -7.47 34.77
N SER A 222 15.73 -7.30 33.67
CA SER A 222 15.33 -6.38 32.58
C SER A 222 14.31 -7.02 31.65
N ALA A 223 14.11 -8.32 31.78
CA ALA A 223 13.20 -9.16 30.97
C ALA A 223 11.72 -8.83 31.23
N ASP A 224 11.31 -8.50 32.42
CA ASP A 224 9.89 -8.36 32.77
C ASP A 224 9.18 -7.24 31.99
N ARG A 225 9.81 -6.07 31.91
CA ARG A 225 9.21 -4.95 31.13
C ARG A 225 9.16 -5.26 29.63
N ALA A 226 10.23 -5.85 29.08
CA ALA A 226 10.27 -6.22 27.67
C ALA A 226 9.26 -7.33 27.37
N LEU A 227 9.14 -8.31 28.23
CA LEU A 227 8.15 -9.39 28.14
C LEU A 227 6.71 -8.84 28.18
N MET A 228 6.41 -7.96 29.15
CA MET A 228 5.09 -7.32 29.23
C MET A 228 4.74 -6.54 27.97
N VAL A 229 5.69 -5.79 27.41
CA VAL A 229 5.48 -5.06 26.15
C VAL A 229 5.19 -6.01 25.00
N ARG A 230 5.92 -7.13 24.87
CA ARG A 230 5.68 -8.13 23.82
C ARG A 230 4.33 -8.81 23.98
N ILE A 231 3.96 -9.18 25.20
CA ILE A 231 2.62 -9.75 25.50
C ILE A 231 1.52 -8.74 25.10
N ALA A 232 1.65 -7.48 25.50
CA ALA A 232 0.70 -6.43 25.15
C ALA A 232 0.59 -6.23 23.64
N GLN A 233 1.72 -6.34 22.90
CA GLN A 233 1.71 -6.29 21.43
C GLN A 233 0.97 -7.48 20.82
N VAL A 234 1.24 -8.70 21.28
CA VAL A 234 0.54 -9.91 20.80
C VAL A 234 -0.97 -9.78 21.06
N ILE A 235 -1.37 -9.39 22.28
CA ILE A 235 -2.78 -9.18 22.60
C ILE A 235 -3.39 -8.09 21.72
N GLY A 236 -2.75 -6.92 21.63
CA GLY A 236 -3.24 -5.79 20.83
C GLY A 236 -3.42 -6.13 19.35
N TYR A 237 -2.42 -6.77 18.72
CA TYR A 237 -2.53 -7.19 17.32
C TYR A 237 -3.56 -8.30 17.13
N SER A 238 -3.69 -9.23 18.08
CA SER A 238 -4.71 -10.28 18.02
C SER A 238 -6.12 -9.68 18.10
N VAL A 239 -6.37 -8.75 19.02
CA VAL A 239 -7.65 -8.06 19.15
C VAL A 239 -8.00 -7.29 17.86
N LEU A 240 -7.05 -6.48 17.34
CA LEU A 240 -7.27 -5.71 16.11
C LEU A 240 -7.52 -6.62 14.90
N MET A 241 -6.79 -7.75 14.81
CA MET A 241 -6.95 -8.71 13.74
C MET A 241 -8.30 -9.41 13.82
N THR A 242 -8.68 -9.92 15.00
CA THR A 242 -9.96 -10.62 15.20
C THR A 242 -11.14 -9.68 14.96
N ALA A 243 -11.09 -8.46 15.51
CA ALA A 243 -12.10 -7.44 15.25
C ALA A 243 -12.19 -7.10 13.76
N GLY A 244 -11.02 -6.92 13.10
CA GLY A 244 -10.96 -6.68 11.66
C GLY A 244 -11.55 -7.84 10.85
N LEU A 245 -11.24 -9.09 11.18
CA LEU A 245 -11.84 -10.24 10.52
C LEU A 245 -13.36 -10.26 10.68
N ALA A 246 -13.87 -10.01 11.89
CA ALA A 246 -15.31 -9.96 12.15
C ALA A 246 -15.98 -8.82 11.36
N ILE A 247 -15.40 -7.63 11.34
CA ILE A 247 -15.97 -6.43 10.71
C ILE A 247 -15.92 -6.51 9.18
N TRP A 248 -14.83 -7.07 8.60
CA TRP A 248 -14.59 -7.01 7.16
C TRP A 248 -14.95 -8.29 6.40
N CYS A 249 -14.98 -9.46 7.07
CA CYS A 249 -15.44 -10.70 6.44
C CYS A 249 -16.96 -10.87 6.51
N ILE A 250 -17.61 -10.30 7.53
CA ILE A 250 -19.07 -10.24 7.66
C ILE A 250 -19.53 -8.96 6.95
N PRO A 251 -20.59 -8.97 6.13
CA PRO A 251 -21.09 -7.77 5.45
C PRO A 251 -21.84 -6.85 6.44
N THR A 252 -21.11 -6.31 7.42
CA THR A 252 -21.68 -5.55 8.54
C THR A 252 -22.46 -4.33 8.08
N ALA A 253 -21.95 -3.58 7.09
CA ALA A 253 -22.63 -2.42 6.54
C ALA A 253 -23.94 -2.79 5.83
N SER A 254 -23.98 -3.94 5.15
CA SER A 254 -25.17 -4.43 4.46
C SER A 254 -26.20 -5.03 5.41
N LEU A 255 -25.75 -5.72 6.48
CA LEU A 255 -26.62 -6.32 7.50
C LEU A 255 -27.27 -5.24 8.38
N MET A 256 -26.58 -4.14 8.63
CA MET A 256 -27.09 -3.01 9.39
C MET A 256 -27.77 -1.96 8.50
N ASN A 257 -28.16 -2.36 7.27
CA ASN A 257 -28.78 -1.46 6.30
C ASN A 257 -30.12 -0.94 6.83
N VAL A 258 -30.03 0.16 7.57
CA VAL A 258 -31.17 1.02 7.86
C VAL A 258 -31.51 1.71 6.55
N ARG A 259 -32.76 1.64 6.11
CA ARG A 259 -33.19 2.27 4.86
C ARG A 259 -33.00 3.77 4.97
N ASP A 260 -32.75 4.37 3.83
CA ASP A 260 -32.57 5.83 3.71
C ASP A 260 -33.75 6.56 4.42
N GLY A 261 -33.45 7.39 5.41
CA GLY A 261 -34.43 8.13 6.20
C GLY A 261 -34.84 7.49 7.53
N ASP A 262 -34.53 6.22 7.80
CA ASP A 262 -34.94 5.56 9.06
C ASP A 262 -34.02 5.87 10.25
N TYR A 263 -32.93 6.63 10.05
CA TYR A 263 -32.03 7.05 11.13
C TYR A 263 -32.67 8.06 12.10
N ASP A 264 -33.73 8.75 11.70
CA ASP A 264 -34.48 9.69 12.52
C ASP A 264 -34.97 9.08 13.82
N HIS A 265 -35.25 7.78 13.80
CA HIS A 265 -35.81 7.03 14.94
C HIS A 265 -34.78 6.10 15.61
N ALA A 266 -33.61 5.89 14.97
CA ALA A 266 -32.65 4.89 15.38
C ALA A 266 -31.65 5.34 16.44
N GLY A 267 -31.48 6.65 16.61
CA GLY A 267 -30.61 7.27 17.59
C GLY A 267 -29.10 7.11 17.36
N ALA A 268 -28.29 7.85 18.14
CA ALA A 268 -26.85 7.89 17.99
C ALA A 268 -26.13 6.54 18.10
N LEU A 269 -26.68 5.60 18.89
CA LEU A 269 -26.10 4.25 19.03
C LEU A 269 -26.10 3.48 17.70
N LEU A 270 -27.18 3.56 16.94
CA LEU A 270 -27.26 2.87 15.65
C LEU A 270 -26.40 3.56 14.60
N ALA A 271 -26.28 4.91 14.61
CA ALA A 271 -25.36 5.66 13.76
C ALA A 271 -23.90 5.24 14.00
N ILE A 272 -23.51 5.09 15.28
CA ILE A 272 -22.17 4.60 15.67
C ILE A 272 -21.96 3.15 15.27
N ALA A 273 -22.93 2.27 15.55
CA ALA A 273 -22.86 0.85 15.18
C ALA A 273 -22.78 0.67 13.66
N GLY A 274 -23.56 1.43 12.88
CA GLY A 274 -23.47 1.46 11.41
C GLY A 274 -22.14 2.02 10.87
N SER A 275 -21.31 2.62 11.73
CA SER A 275 -20.01 3.18 11.38
C SER A 275 -18.83 2.31 11.86
N VAL A 276 -19.06 1.06 12.23
CA VAL A 276 -18.04 0.18 12.83
C VAL A 276 -16.81 -0.01 11.94
N GLN A 277 -16.97 -0.03 10.62
CA GLN A 277 -15.86 -0.13 9.66
C GLN A 277 -15.01 1.14 9.66
N LEU A 278 -15.64 2.33 9.68
CA LEU A 278 -14.97 3.62 9.85
C LEU A 278 -14.20 3.68 11.18
N LEU A 279 -14.83 3.28 12.28
CA LEU A 279 -14.20 3.30 13.61
C LEU A 279 -12.99 2.38 13.67
N TRP A 280 -13.07 1.19 13.09
CA TRP A 280 -11.92 0.29 12.99
C TRP A 280 -10.78 0.91 12.16
N LEU A 281 -11.09 1.53 11.02
CA LEU A 281 -10.10 2.23 10.20
C LEU A 281 -9.43 3.38 10.97
N LEU A 282 -10.19 4.16 11.74
CA LEU A 282 -9.63 5.22 12.58
C LEU A 282 -8.69 4.63 13.64
N ILE A 283 -9.10 3.60 14.36
CA ILE A 283 -8.24 2.94 15.36
C ILE A 283 -6.95 2.45 14.68
N VAL A 284 -7.05 1.74 13.57
CA VAL A 284 -5.88 1.23 12.84
C VAL A 284 -5.02 2.38 12.31
N LEU A 285 -5.62 3.47 11.84
CA LEU A 285 -4.86 4.65 11.43
C LEU A 285 -3.97 5.18 12.57
N PHE A 286 -4.44 5.14 13.82
CA PHE A 286 -3.66 5.58 15.00
C PHE A 286 -2.60 4.57 15.44
N VAL A 287 -2.87 3.26 15.35
CA VAL A 287 -2.04 2.23 15.99
C VAL A 287 -1.28 1.34 15.01
N LEU A 288 -1.55 1.43 13.69
CA LEU A 288 -0.87 0.58 12.69
C LEU A 288 0.66 0.66 12.89
N PRO A 289 1.31 -0.46 13.17
CA PRO A 289 2.73 -0.46 13.45
C PRO A 289 3.54 -0.15 12.19
N THR A 290 4.52 0.73 12.32
CA THR A 290 5.47 1.07 11.26
C THR A 290 6.85 0.52 11.61
N GLU A 291 7.54 -0.14 10.66
CA GLU A 291 8.92 -0.62 10.90
C GLU A 291 9.90 0.54 10.91
N ARG A 292 10.78 0.53 11.92
CA ARG A 292 12.08 1.14 11.72
C ARG A 292 12.95 0.09 11.03
N ARG A 293 13.40 0.32 9.81
CA ARG A 293 14.57 -0.41 9.33
C ARG A 293 15.70 -0.10 10.30
N VAL A 294 16.00 -1.05 11.18
CA VAL A 294 17.33 -1.11 11.81
C VAL A 294 18.28 -1.17 10.62
N GLY A 295 19.07 -0.12 10.39
CA GLY A 295 20.06 -0.09 9.33
C GLY A 295 20.82 -1.41 9.41
N ARG A 296 20.93 -2.14 8.30
CA ARG A 296 21.91 -3.23 8.20
C ARG A 296 23.18 -2.64 8.73
N GLY A 297 23.63 -3.13 9.89
CA GLY A 297 24.79 -2.63 10.58
C GLY A 297 25.89 -2.39 9.55
N SER A 298 26.43 -1.18 9.53
CA SER A 298 27.75 -0.97 9.00
C SER A 298 28.56 -2.16 9.52
N HIS A 299 28.98 -3.07 8.63
CA HIS A 299 30.06 -3.99 8.99
C HIS A 299 31.10 -3.12 9.67
N PRO A 300 31.52 -3.41 10.91
CA PRO A 300 32.67 -2.76 11.46
C PRO A 300 33.77 -2.92 10.42
N ALA A 301 34.32 -1.81 9.96
CA ALA A 301 35.51 -1.84 9.12
C ALA A 301 36.49 -2.80 9.79
N PRO A 302 37.16 -3.72 9.04
CA PRO A 302 38.15 -4.55 9.65
C PRO A 302 39.10 -3.65 10.40
N ALA A 303 39.26 -3.89 11.69
CA ALA A 303 40.16 -3.13 12.54
C ALA A 303 41.54 -3.17 11.84
N ASP A 304 42.00 -2.02 11.38
CA ASP A 304 43.35 -1.85 10.91
C ASP A 304 44.28 -2.38 11.99
N ALA A 305 44.93 -3.51 11.70
CA ALA A 305 45.99 -4.06 12.50
C ALA A 305 47.26 -3.18 12.35
N THR A 306 47.18 -1.97 12.91
CA THR A 306 48.37 -1.13 13.15
C THR A 306 48.70 -1.26 14.62
N GLY A 307 49.36 -2.38 14.93
CA GLY A 307 50.18 -2.49 16.15
C GLY A 307 51.39 -1.56 16.02
N PRO A 308 51.87 -0.98 17.13
CA PRO A 308 53.00 -0.04 17.10
C PRO A 308 54.27 -0.79 16.67
N ALA A 309 54.84 -0.35 15.56
CA ALA A 309 56.15 -0.79 15.06
C ALA A 309 57.25 -0.32 16.04
N ASP A 310 57.87 -1.27 16.71
CA ASP A 310 59.09 -1.14 17.48
C ASP A 310 60.25 -0.71 16.52
N ARG A 311 60.74 0.52 16.72
CA ARG A 311 61.91 1.04 16.01
C ARG A 311 63.15 0.39 16.62
N ARG A 312 63.72 -0.63 15.98
CA ARG A 312 65.15 -0.97 16.14
C ARG A 312 65.84 -0.74 14.81
N GLN A 313 66.68 0.28 14.83
CA GLN A 313 67.73 0.56 13.90
C GLN A 313 68.73 -0.63 13.85
N VAL A 314 68.94 -1.20 12.65
CA VAL A 314 70.22 -1.89 12.32
C VAL A 314 70.61 -1.56 10.89
N ASP A 315 71.83 -1.29 10.79
CA ASP A 315 72.71 -0.68 9.84
C ASP A 315 72.86 -1.48 8.52
N GLN A 316 73.14 -0.75 7.48
CA GLN A 316 73.92 -0.96 6.24
C GLN A 316 74.16 -2.38 5.68
N GLY A 317 73.85 -2.53 4.41
CA GLY A 317 74.36 -3.60 3.57
C GLY A 317 73.85 -3.53 2.13
N SER A 318 74.72 -3.04 1.28
CA SER A 318 74.52 -2.76 -0.15
C SER A 318 74.49 -4.00 -1.06
N VAL A 319 73.80 -3.85 -2.25
CA VAL A 319 74.07 -4.45 -3.58
C VAL A 319 73.50 -5.86 -3.88
N PRO A 320 73.22 -6.29 -5.17
CA PRO A 320 72.63 -5.57 -6.32
C PRO A 320 71.42 -6.34 -6.98
N ALA A 321 70.90 -5.66 -8.02
CA ALA A 321 69.91 -6.18 -8.95
C ALA A 321 70.38 -7.40 -9.79
N SER A 322 69.46 -8.35 -9.99
CA SER A 322 69.26 -9.02 -11.31
C SER A 322 68.26 -10.16 -11.19
N ALA A 323 67.41 -10.24 -12.24
CA ALA A 323 66.70 -11.46 -12.76
C ALA A 323 65.57 -12.05 -11.89
N LEU A 324 64.32 -12.04 -12.30
CA LEU A 324 63.77 -12.93 -13.30
C LEU A 324 62.27 -12.63 -13.53
N ARG A 325 61.97 -12.30 -14.74
CA ARG A 325 60.58 -12.30 -15.27
C ARG A 325 60.16 -13.76 -15.44
N THR A 326 59.14 -14.17 -14.78
CA THR A 326 58.41 -15.37 -15.14
C THR A 326 57.07 -15.00 -15.75
N ARG A 327 56.99 -15.18 -17.07
CA ARG A 327 55.77 -15.05 -17.88
C ARG A 327 54.93 -16.29 -17.65
N VAL A 328 53.72 -16.16 -17.12
CA VAL A 328 52.74 -17.25 -17.14
C VAL A 328 52.03 -17.19 -18.49
N VAL A 329 52.18 -18.26 -19.27
CA VAL A 329 51.49 -18.50 -20.54
C VAL A 329 50.23 -19.25 -20.24
N LEU A 330 49.08 -18.72 -20.64
CA LEU A 330 47.80 -19.40 -20.66
C LEU A 330 47.63 -20.20 -21.96
N PRO A 331 47.10 -21.42 -21.93
CA PRO A 331 46.85 -22.22 -23.13
C PRO A 331 45.58 -21.78 -23.87
N PRO A 332 45.51 -22.02 -25.21
CA PRO A 332 44.38 -21.63 -26.03
C PRO A 332 43.14 -22.56 -25.88
N PRO A 333 41.92 -22.09 -26.22
CA PRO A 333 40.72 -22.91 -26.15
C PRO A 333 40.64 -23.90 -27.29
N SER A 334 40.19 -25.12 -26.96
CA SER A 334 39.97 -26.21 -27.93
C SER A 334 38.60 -26.05 -28.59
N ASP A 335 38.58 -26.06 -29.92
CA ASP A 335 37.41 -26.16 -30.78
C ASP A 335 36.72 -27.55 -30.60
N GLY A 336 35.45 -27.48 -30.26
CA GLY A 336 34.55 -28.64 -30.26
C GLY A 336 33.29 -28.32 -31.04
N ALA A 337 33.30 -28.55 -32.31
CA ALA A 337 32.14 -28.44 -33.18
C ALA A 337 31.11 -29.52 -32.85
N LEU A 338 29.91 -29.14 -32.49
CA LEU A 338 28.73 -30.03 -32.46
C LEU A 338 27.78 -29.61 -33.58
N ARG A 339 27.58 -30.52 -34.51
CA ARG A 339 26.66 -30.46 -35.65
C ARG A 339 25.22 -30.40 -35.16
N VAL A 340 24.48 -29.41 -35.65
CA VAL A 340 23.02 -29.37 -35.60
C VAL A 340 22.48 -30.08 -36.81
N SER A 341 21.73 -31.14 -36.59
CA SER A 341 20.90 -31.80 -37.61
C SER A 341 19.48 -31.29 -37.53
N THR A 342 19.00 -30.72 -38.60
CA THR A 342 17.59 -30.39 -38.87
C THR A 342 16.83 -31.69 -39.23
N PRO A 343 15.55 -31.83 -38.83
CA PRO A 343 14.60 -32.68 -39.54
C PRO A 343 13.57 -31.84 -40.31
N ASP A 344 13.24 -32.41 -41.42
CA ASP A 344 12.40 -31.97 -42.50
C ASP A 344 10.93 -31.70 -42.17
N GLN A 345 10.38 -30.86 -43.04
CA GLN A 345 8.96 -30.59 -43.26
C GLN A 345 8.24 -31.87 -43.72
N HIS A 346 6.99 -32.05 -43.27
CA HIS A 346 5.82 -32.41 -44.11
C HIS A 346 4.57 -32.57 -43.22
N GLY A 347 3.44 -32.04 -43.71
CA GLY A 347 2.12 -32.50 -43.29
C GLY A 347 1.07 -31.41 -43.00
N THR A 348 0.62 -30.74 -44.03
CA THR A 348 -0.69 -30.10 -44.14
C THR A 348 -1.82 -31.07 -43.85
N GLN A 349 -2.70 -30.76 -42.93
CA GLN A 349 -4.10 -31.20 -42.93
C GLN A 349 -5.02 -30.12 -42.36
N SER A 350 -5.81 -29.57 -43.28
CA SER A 350 -7.00 -28.74 -43.06
C SER A 350 -8.17 -29.59 -42.57
N LEU A 351 -8.91 -29.11 -41.52
CA LEU A 351 -10.26 -29.57 -41.21
C LEU A 351 -11.17 -28.36 -40.92
N PRO A 352 -12.49 -28.49 -41.18
CA PRO A 352 -13.32 -27.37 -41.57
C PRO A 352 -14.11 -26.68 -40.45
N ILE A 353 -14.43 -25.45 -40.70
CA ILE A 353 -15.36 -24.60 -39.96
C ILE A 353 -16.78 -25.16 -39.99
N GLN A 354 -17.36 -25.44 -38.82
CA GLN A 354 -18.81 -25.55 -38.68
C GLN A 354 -19.37 -24.30 -38.01
N ARG A 355 -20.11 -23.53 -38.80
CA ARG A 355 -21.12 -22.56 -38.35
C ARG A 355 -22.29 -23.33 -37.76
N ARG A 356 -22.75 -22.93 -36.58
CA ARG A 356 -24.14 -23.11 -36.17
C ARG A 356 -24.68 -21.75 -35.68
N SER A 357 -25.66 -21.32 -36.42
CA SER A 357 -26.68 -20.34 -36.07
C SER A 357 -27.65 -20.96 -35.08
N GLN A 358 -27.90 -20.30 -33.96
CA GLN A 358 -29.22 -19.90 -33.47
C GLN A 358 -28.99 -18.92 -32.32
#